data_ebf5e5e08d2a17dcc94def1da2fc7901
#
_entry.id   ebf5e5e08d2a17dcc94def1da2fc7901
#
_cell.length_a   1.000
_cell.length_b   1.000
_cell.length_c   1.000
_cell.angle_alpha   90.00
_cell.angle_beta   90.00
_cell.angle_gamma   90.00
#
_symmetry.space_group_name_H-M   'P 1'
#
loop_
_entity.id
_entity.type
_entity.pdbx_description
1 polymer ?
#
loop_
_entity_poly.entity_id
_entity_poly.type
_entity_poly.pdbx_seq_one_letter_code
_entity_poly.pdbx_strand_id
1 'polypeptide(L)'
;MERIKDLVYTHDQGGQFRWVTVSTLMLALGTILHLVSPSFAGITPNWMISAYCVAILLTKPSVSQALGIGLVAALIEVLTSKSGFPYGNLISEPAGALMVTLIARTMATMKISKIGSFEITPIVTAFLSTVVSGGIFITLLWQIAGLPNNVYLFVIWPAVLAVAAVNAAITPILYIPAQKMFAKRGMLPIGNAESSNHSHLVINPEREAKISIEHLNYYHPKATAPTLKNINLDVHDGDFLVVTGPAGCGKSTLCMAMVGAVPKFYGGRLEGMVFVDGKATTQLSIPELANHVGVVLADYDTQLVTMTVREEVAFAMENRGYDRATIDARCAEVFKQVGIEGLEDRKITSLSGGQRQRLAIASVLATNPSVLILDEPTSSLDPDGTAELYRLVGDLNRNHGITVVVIDHDLHAVLPYANRMALMVDGEIVCDSDVATTLEYMYNHNIYVEALPSVFTTYMELEKAGYHSDEPWLSIESAIKGLHHIEMAKAIDRSRYEHTSDAGESQVQYSNHVGESTGGGAHA
;
A
#
# COMPACT_ATOMS: atom_id res chain seq x y z
N MET A 1 9.54 -7.17 23.69
CA MET A 1 10.09 -7.39 22.35
C MET A 1 9.74 -8.74 21.71
N GLU A 2 9.65 -9.86 22.44
CA GLU A 2 9.32 -11.18 21.87
C GLU A 2 7.89 -11.31 21.28
N ARG A 3 6.92 -10.50 21.73
CA ARG A 3 5.51 -10.58 21.28
C ARG A 3 5.20 -9.94 19.92
N ILE A 4 6.09 -9.14 19.36
CA ILE A 4 5.82 -8.42 18.10
C ILE A 4 6.03 -9.33 16.88
N LYS A 5 6.94 -10.28 16.95
CA LYS A 5 7.24 -11.22 15.86
C LYS A 5 6.08 -12.14 15.47
N ASP A 6 5.14 -12.36 16.40
CA ASP A 6 4.02 -13.32 16.21
C ASP A 6 2.73 -12.63 15.73
N LEU A 7 2.74 -11.30 15.49
CA LEU A 7 1.58 -10.59 15.00
C LEU A 7 1.46 -10.76 13.49
N VAL A 8 0.43 -11.47 13.07
CA VAL A 8 0.13 -11.74 11.65
C VAL A 8 -1.17 -11.06 11.29
N TYR A 9 -1.12 -10.16 10.30
CA TYR A 9 -2.28 -9.49 9.74
C TYR A 9 -2.54 -10.01 8.34
N THR A 10 -3.76 -10.49 8.10
CA THR A 10 -4.20 -10.88 6.76
C THR A 10 -5.39 -10.06 6.35
N HIS A 11 -5.36 -9.52 5.15
CA HIS A 11 -6.49 -8.83 4.55
C HIS A 11 -6.74 -9.37 3.15
N ASP A 12 -8.02 -9.61 2.83
CA ASP A 12 -8.39 -10.16 1.53
C ASP A 12 -8.48 -9.05 0.47
N GLN A 13 -8.06 -9.35 -0.76
CA GLN A 13 -8.30 -8.46 -1.89
C GLN A 13 -9.79 -8.21 -2.10
N GLY A 14 -10.20 -6.96 -2.35
CA GLY A 14 -11.57 -6.59 -2.70
C GLY A 14 -12.21 -5.54 -1.80
N GLY A 15 -11.50 -5.07 -0.76
CA GLY A 15 -11.94 -3.98 0.11
C GLY A 15 -13.24 -4.25 0.85
N GLN A 16 -13.71 -3.26 1.64
CA GLN A 16 -14.95 -3.35 2.42
C GLN A 16 -16.23 -3.40 1.56
N PHE A 17 -16.18 -3.13 0.26
CA PHE A 17 -17.33 -3.16 -0.67
C PHE A 17 -17.46 -4.48 -1.46
N ARG A 18 -16.60 -5.46 -1.23
CA ARG A 18 -16.67 -6.77 -1.89
C ARG A 18 -18.03 -7.45 -1.76
N TRP A 19 -18.66 -7.35 -0.57
CA TRP A 19 -19.98 -7.91 -0.34
C TRP A 19 -21.03 -7.32 -1.29
N VAL A 20 -20.91 -6.02 -1.67
CA VAL A 20 -21.81 -5.38 -2.63
C VAL A 20 -21.69 -6.04 -4.00
N THR A 21 -20.46 -6.15 -4.53
CA THR A 21 -20.22 -6.72 -5.87
C THR A 21 -20.71 -8.17 -5.98
N VAL A 22 -20.35 -9.01 -4.99
CA VAL A 22 -20.76 -10.42 -4.98
C VAL A 22 -22.27 -10.54 -4.83
N SER A 23 -22.90 -9.77 -3.92
CA SER A 23 -24.35 -9.79 -3.70
C SER A 23 -25.10 -9.32 -4.93
N THR A 24 -24.66 -8.25 -5.58
CA THR A 24 -25.29 -7.76 -6.82
C THR A 24 -25.25 -8.81 -7.93
N LEU A 25 -24.11 -9.47 -8.13
CA LEU A 25 -23.99 -10.54 -9.13
C LEU A 25 -24.87 -11.74 -8.80
N MET A 26 -24.91 -12.17 -7.54
CA MET A 26 -25.72 -13.30 -7.12
C MET A 26 -27.22 -13.00 -7.21
N LEU A 27 -27.66 -11.81 -6.77
CA LEU A 27 -29.06 -11.38 -6.88
C LEU A 27 -29.49 -11.23 -8.34
N ALA A 28 -28.64 -10.68 -9.21
CA ALA A 28 -28.93 -10.61 -10.65
C ALA A 28 -29.09 -12.03 -11.25
N LEU A 29 -28.21 -12.97 -10.91
CA LEU A 29 -28.33 -14.37 -11.33
C LEU A 29 -29.64 -14.99 -10.79
N GLY A 30 -29.94 -14.77 -9.50
CA GLY A 30 -31.19 -15.23 -8.87
C GLY A 30 -32.41 -14.70 -9.58
N THR A 31 -32.43 -13.42 -9.95
CA THR A 31 -33.53 -12.78 -10.70
C THR A 31 -33.73 -13.41 -12.08
N ILE A 32 -32.66 -13.60 -12.83
CA ILE A 32 -32.70 -14.25 -14.15
C ILE A 32 -33.26 -15.67 -14.02
N LEU A 33 -32.77 -16.45 -13.07
CA LEU A 33 -33.26 -17.80 -12.83
C LEU A 33 -34.70 -17.82 -12.38
N HIS A 34 -35.15 -16.85 -11.55
CA HIS A 34 -36.54 -16.72 -11.12
C HIS A 34 -37.50 -16.43 -12.28
N LEU A 35 -37.07 -15.60 -13.23
CA LEU A 35 -37.90 -15.23 -14.40
C LEU A 35 -38.01 -16.36 -15.43
N VAL A 36 -36.93 -17.15 -15.60
CA VAL A 36 -36.82 -18.19 -16.64
C VAL A 36 -37.30 -19.56 -16.16
N SER A 37 -37.26 -19.82 -14.86
CA SER A 37 -37.58 -21.15 -14.31
C SER A 37 -39.05 -21.54 -14.46
N PRO A 38 -39.34 -22.75 -15.02
CA PRO A 38 -40.66 -23.32 -15.02
C PRO A 38 -41.02 -23.81 -13.62
N SER A 39 -42.34 -23.82 -13.31
CA SER A 39 -42.83 -24.51 -12.12
C SER A 39 -42.83 -26.04 -12.35
N PHE A 40 -42.25 -26.77 -11.44
CA PHE A 40 -42.23 -28.23 -11.45
C PHE A 40 -43.30 -28.74 -10.46
N ALA A 41 -44.30 -29.44 -10.95
CA ALA A 41 -45.43 -29.95 -10.12
C ALA A 41 -46.09 -28.87 -9.25
N GLY A 42 -46.18 -27.62 -9.75
CA GLY A 42 -46.73 -26.49 -9.00
C GLY A 42 -45.79 -25.85 -7.97
N ILE A 43 -44.55 -26.37 -7.83
CA ILE A 43 -43.54 -25.83 -6.93
C ILE A 43 -42.47 -25.09 -7.77
N THR A 44 -42.29 -23.79 -7.51
CA THR A 44 -41.22 -22.99 -8.06
C THR A 44 -40.16 -22.79 -7.01
N PRO A 45 -38.88 -23.10 -7.31
CA PRO A 45 -37.77 -22.77 -6.39
C PRO A 45 -37.74 -21.26 -6.14
N ASN A 46 -37.50 -20.85 -4.91
CA ASN A 46 -37.22 -19.43 -4.65
C ASN A 46 -35.72 -19.19 -4.89
N TRP A 47 -35.38 -18.82 -6.14
CA TRP A 47 -34.01 -18.55 -6.57
C TRP A 47 -33.41 -17.35 -5.86
N MET A 48 -34.19 -16.39 -5.37
CA MET A 48 -33.71 -15.23 -4.65
C MET A 48 -33.12 -15.65 -3.29
N ILE A 49 -33.80 -16.55 -2.56
CA ILE A 49 -33.30 -17.10 -1.30
C ILE A 49 -31.98 -17.83 -1.54
N SER A 50 -31.92 -18.71 -2.54
CA SER A 50 -30.68 -19.41 -2.87
C SER A 50 -29.55 -18.45 -3.25
N ALA A 51 -29.85 -17.37 -4.00
CA ALA A 51 -28.88 -16.37 -4.42
C ALA A 51 -28.30 -15.58 -3.24
N TYR A 52 -29.15 -15.04 -2.34
CA TYR A 52 -28.61 -14.32 -1.19
C TYR A 52 -27.97 -15.26 -0.16
N CYS A 53 -28.40 -16.51 -0.03
CA CYS A 53 -27.70 -17.51 0.77
C CYS A 53 -26.25 -17.66 0.28
N VAL A 54 -26.06 -17.87 -1.02
CA VAL A 54 -24.73 -17.98 -1.62
C VAL A 54 -23.91 -16.69 -1.40
N ALA A 55 -24.52 -15.52 -1.64
CA ALA A 55 -23.85 -14.23 -1.44
C ALA A 55 -23.36 -14.05 0.00
N ILE A 56 -24.25 -14.31 0.99
CA ILE A 56 -23.93 -14.17 2.42
C ILE A 56 -22.85 -15.18 2.86
N LEU A 57 -22.93 -16.43 2.41
CA LEU A 57 -21.95 -17.45 2.75
C LEU A 57 -20.57 -17.16 2.16
N LEU A 58 -20.51 -16.58 0.95
CA LEU A 58 -19.24 -16.22 0.29
C LEU A 58 -18.61 -14.95 0.88
N THR A 59 -19.42 -13.98 1.30
CA THR A 59 -18.92 -12.66 1.72
C THR A 59 -18.84 -12.47 3.22
N LYS A 60 -19.57 -13.29 4.00
CA LYS A 60 -19.66 -13.20 5.47
C LYS A 60 -19.94 -11.76 5.95
N PRO A 61 -21.02 -11.11 5.48
CA PRO A 61 -21.28 -9.71 5.76
C PRO A 61 -21.62 -9.47 7.23
N SER A 62 -21.60 -8.19 7.66
CA SER A 62 -22.15 -7.79 8.94
C SER A 62 -23.68 -7.99 8.98
N VAL A 63 -24.28 -7.95 10.17
CA VAL A 63 -25.74 -8.11 10.31
C VAL A 63 -26.50 -7.02 9.53
N SER A 64 -26.05 -5.78 9.59
CA SER A 64 -26.66 -4.66 8.85
C SER A 64 -26.52 -4.82 7.33
N GLN A 65 -25.39 -5.30 6.86
CA GLN A 65 -25.18 -5.58 5.44
C GLN A 65 -26.07 -6.73 4.94
N ALA A 66 -26.22 -7.79 5.74
CA ALA A 66 -27.10 -8.92 5.42
C ALA A 66 -28.57 -8.48 5.33
N LEU A 67 -29.04 -7.63 6.25
CA LEU A 67 -30.36 -7.02 6.18
C LEU A 67 -30.52 -6.18 4.90
N GLY A 68 -29.48 -5.42 4.50
CA GLY A 68 -29.46 -4.67 3.24
C GLY A 68 -29.58 -5.57 2.01
N ILE A 69 -28.87 -6.72 1.99
CA ILE A 69 -28.99 -7.72 0.91
C ILE A 69 -30.42 -8.26 0.84
N GLY A 70 -31.02 -8.62 1.97
CA GLY A 70 -32.40 -9.10 2.05
C GLY A 70 -33.40 -8.06 1.60
N LEU A 71 -33.20 -6.78 1.92
CA LEU A 71 -34.05 -5.68 1.48
C LEU A 71 -34.00 -5.49 -0.05
N VAL A 72 -32.81 -5.54 -0.65
CA VAL A 72 -32.67 -5.47 -2.11
C VAL A 72 -33.35 -6.67 -2.78
N ALA A 73 -33.17 -7.88 -2.24
CA ALA A 73 -33.83 -9.08 -2.72
C ALA A 73 -35.37 -8.92 -2.66
N ALA A 74 -35.88 -8.39 -1.55
CA ALA A 74 -37.30 -8.12 -1.35
C ALA A 74 -37.88 -7.12 -2.39
N LEU A 75 -37.15 -6.03 -2.66
CA LEU A 75 -37.57 -5.04 -3.68
C LEU A 75 -37.61 -5.68 -5.08
N ILE A 76 -36.64 -6.51 -5.42
CA ILE A 76 -36.66 -7.24 -6.69
C ILE A 76 -37.86 -8.18 -6.75
N GLU A 77 -38.13 -8.92 -5.67
CA GLU A 77 -39.27 -9.83 -5.63
C GLU A 77 -40.65 -9.10 -5.67
N VAL A 78 -40.78 -7.93 -5.07
CA VAL A 78 -41.98 -7.10 -5.21
C VAL A 78 -42.27 -6.78 -6.69
N LEU A 79 -41.22 -6.54 -7.47
CA LEU A 79 -41.33 -6.21 -8.90
C LEU A 79 -41.52 -7.44 -9.79
N THR A 80 -41.04 -8.62 -9.39
CA THR A 80 -41.04 -9.84 -10.22
C THR A 80 -42.04 -10.90 -9.77
N SER A 81 -42.60 -10.78 -8.57
CA SER A 81 -43.51 -11.76 -7.98
C SER A 81 -44.86 -11.84 -8.74
N LYS A 82 -45.30 -13.06 -8.94
CA LYS A 82 -46.63 -13.39 -9.45
C LYS A 82 -47.65 -13.58 -8.33
N SER A 83 -47.27 -13.33 -7.07
CA SER A 83 -48.13 -13.45 -5.90
C SER A 83 -49.19 -12.32 -5.84
N GLY A 84 -50.36 -12.62 -5.34
CA GLY A 84 -51.38 -11.61 -5.06
C GLY A 84 -51.04 -10.65 -3.91
N PHE A 85 -49.95 -10.91 -3.16
CA PHE A 85 -49.48 -10.08 -2.05
C PHE A 85 -47.94 -9.94 -2.08
N PRO A 86 -47.36 -9.25 -3.09
CA PRO A 86 -45.93 -9.16 -3.23
C PRO A 86 -45.24 -8.37 -2.11
N TYR A 87 -45.92 -7.45 -1.44
CA TYR A 87 -45.38 -6.61 -0.37
C TYR A 87 -44.98 -7.39 0.89
N GLY A 88 -45.49 -8.63 1.06
CA GLY A 88 -45.07 -9.51 2.14
C GLY A 88 -43.56 -9.82 2.13
N ASN A 89 -42.95 -9.78 0.95
CA ASN A 89 -41.49 -10.01 0.76
C ASN A 89 -40.62 -8.93 1.44
N LEU A 90 -41.15 -7.70 1.62
CA LEU A 90 -40.42 -6.63 2.30
C LEU A 90 -40.06 -6.94 3.76
N ILE A 91 -40.80 -7.85 4.39
CA ILE A 91 -40.55 -8.30 5.77
C ILE A 91 -39.89 -9.68 5.75
N SER A 92 -40.35 -10.58 4.90
CA SER A 92 -39.90 -11.98 4.91
C SER A 92 -38.47 -12.16 4.42
N GLU A 93 -38.05 -11.47 3.34
CA GLU A 93 -36.71 -11.65 2.76
C GLU A 93 -35.56 -11.08 3.64
N PRO A 94 -35.69 -9.88 4.25
CA PRO A 94 -34.71 -9.42 5.22
C PRO A 94 -34.59 -10.35 6.43
N ALA A 95 -35.68 -10.93 6.92
CA ALA A 95 -35.67 -11.91 7.99
C ALA A 95 -34.96 -13.22 7.57
N GLY A 96 -35.20 -13.68 6.34
CA GLY A 96 -34.47 -14.83 5.76
C GLY A 96 -32.98 -14.59 5.66
N ALA A 97 -32.55 -13.44 5.14
CA ALA A 97 -31.14 -13.08 5.02
C ALA A 97 -30.43 -12.95 6.40
N LEU A 98 -31.15 -12.40 7.39
CA LEU A 98 -30.67 -12.36 8.77
C LEU A 98 -30.46 -13.77 9.31
N MET A 99 -31.41 -14.68 9.08
CA MET A 99 -31.33 -16.06 9.53
C MET A 99 -30.12 -16.80 8.92
N VAL A 100 -29.82 -16.59 7.62
CA VAL A 100 -28.60 -17.15 6.99
C VAL A 100 -27.35 -16.72 7.74
N THR A 101 -27.25 -15.42 8.05
CA THR A 101 -26.08 -14.85 8.74
C THR A 101 -25.91 -15.43 10.14
N LEU A 102 -27.01 -15.53 10.89
CA LEU A 102 -26.99 -16.09 12.25
C LEU A 102 -26.59 -17.56 12.26
N ILE A 103 -27.21 -18.37 11.38
CA ILE A 103 -26.90 -19.81 11.28
C ILE A 103 -25.45 -20.02 10.83
N ALA A 104 -24.99 -19.31 9.80
CA ALA A 104 -23.63 -19.42 9.31
C ALA A 104 -22.61 -19.12 10.41
N ARG A 105 -22.82 -18.08 11.22
CA ARG A 105 -21.98 -17.72 12.37
C ARG A 105 -22.01 -18.80 13.46
N THR A 106 -23.21 -19.26 13.82
CA THR A 106 -23.37 -20.33 14.84
C THR A 106 -22.69 -21.62 14.41
N MET A 107 -22.87 -22.05 13.15
CA MET A 107 -22.21 -23.26 12.62
C MET A 107 -20.70 -23.12 12.58
N ALA A 108 -20.18 -21.94 12.24
CA ALA A 108 -18.75 -21.65 12.28
C ALA A 108 -18.20 -21.73 13.71
N THR A 109 -18.89 -21.15 14.70
CA THR A 109 -18.50 -21.18 16.12
C THR A 109 -18.51 -22.61 16.68
N MET A 110 -19.50 -23.41 16.30
CA MET A 110 -19.64 -24.80 16.73
C MET A 110 -18.72 -25.77 15.96
N LYS A 111 -17.97 -25.29 14.94
CA LYS A 111 -17.13 -26.08 14.05
C LYS A 111 -17.87 -27.23 13.32
N ILE A 112 -19.17 -27.08 13.10
CA ILE A 112 -20.07 -28.08 12.47
C ILE A 112 -20.34 -27.69 10.99
N SER A 113 -19.35 -27.14 10.30
CA SER A 113 -19.52 -26.71 8.91
C SER A 113 -19.40 -27.86 7.89
N LYS A 114 -18.82 -29.00 8.29
CA LYS A 114 -18.54 -30.15 7.41
C LYS A 114 -18.90 -31.47 8.07
N ILE A 115 -19.44 -32.39 7.26
CA ILE A 115 -19.57 -33.82 7.62
C ILE A 115 -18.69 -34.59 6.64
N GLY A 116 -17.55 -35.08 7.13
CA GLY A 116 -16.51 -35.67 6.27
C GLY A 116 -15.92 -34.61 5.32
N SER A 117 -15.92 -34.89 4.03
CA SER A 117 -15.45 -33.94 2.99
C SER A 117 -16.56 -33.01 2.45
N PHE A 118 -17.81 -33.15 2.93
CA PHE A 118 -18.98 -32.42 2.40
C PHE A 118 -19.34 -31.24 3.28
N GLU A 119 -19.47 -30.04 2.67
CA GLU A 119 -19.86 -28.81 3.36
C GLU A 119 -21.40 -28.73 3.46
N ILE A 120 -21.94 -28.81 4.69
CA ILE A 120 -23.39 -28.84 4.95
C ILE A 120 -23.98 -27.43 5.18
N THR A 121 -23.15 -26.43 5.42
CA THR A 121 -23.60 -25.06 5.72
C THR A 121 -24.57 -24.50 4.68
N PRO A 122 -24.34 -24.62 3.35
CA PRO A 122 -25.27 -24.13 2.34
C PRO A 122 -26.65 -24.78 2.40
N ILE A 123 -26.70 -26.07 2.74
CA ILE A 123 -27.96 -26.83 2.84
C ILE A 123 -28.79 -26.33 4.03
N VAL A 124 -28.17 -26.30 5.20
CA VAL A 124 -28.82 -25.93 6.45
C VAL A 124 -29.30 -24.47 6.42
N THR A 125 -28.45 -23.57 5.93
CA THR A 125 -28.79 -22.14 5.82
C THR A 125 -29.94 -21.90 4.85
N ALA A 126 -29.92 -22.53 3.67
CA ALA A 126 -30.99 -22.39 2.68
C ALA A 126 -32.32 -22.97 3.18
N PHE A 127 -32.28 -24.14 3.82
CA PHE A 127 -33.51 -24.75 4.37
C PHE A 127 -34.13 -23.86 5.44
N LEU A 128 -33.39 -23.52 6.48
CA LEU A 128 -33.91 -22.74 7.60
C LEU A 128 -34.29 -21.30 7.19
N SER A 129 -33.50 -20.67 6.32
CA SER A 129 -33.84 -19.35 5.77
C SER A 129 -35.16 -19.37 4.99
N THR A 130 -35.37 -20.41 4.15
CA THR A 130 -36.62 -20.57 3.40
C THR A 130 -37.81 -20.83 4.33
N VAL A 131 -37.64 -21.65 5.37
CA VAL A 131 -38.71 -21.89 6.37
C VAL A 131 -39.07 -20.59 7.09
N VAL A 132 -38.09 -19.76 7.48
CA VAL A 132 -38.36 -18.50 8.18
C VAL A 132 -38.98 -17.47 7.22
N SER A 133 -38.36 -17.22 6.07
CA SER A 133 -38.92 -16.28 5.08
C SER A 133 -40.28 -16.70 4.61
N GLY A 134 -40.42 -17.95 4.16
CA GLY A 134 -41.70 -18.49 3.72
C GLY A 134 -42.75 -18.50 4.83
N GLY A 135 -42.40 -18.89 6.04
CA GLY A 135 -43.27 -18.89 7.21
C GLY A 135 -43.81 -17.50 7.56
N ILE A 136 -42.95 -16.48 7.55
CA ILE A 136 -43.35 -15.08 7.76
C ILE A 136 -44.31 -14.65 6.63
N PHE A 137 -43.95 -14.92 5.37
CA PHE A 137 -44.77 -14.55 4.22
C PHE A 137 -46.17 -15.16 4.28
N ILE A 138 -46.27 -16.47 4.49
CA ILE A 138 -47.57 -17.15 4.54
C ILE A 138 -48.40 -16.75 5.76
N THR A 139 -47.78 -16.40 6.89
CA THR A 139 -48.49 -15.92 8.08
C THR A 139 -49.10 -14.55 7.84
N LEU A 140 -48.37 -13.65 7.18
CA LEU A 140 -48.90 -12.36 6.75
C LEU A 140 -50.04 -12.53 5.75
N LEU A 141 -49.85 -13.41 4.76
CA LEU A 141 -50.90 -13.71 3.78
C LEU A 141 -52.17 -14.30 4.43
N TRP A 142 -51.99 -15.23 5.38
CA TRP A 142 -53.10 -15.83 6.13
C TRP A 142 -53.91 -14.78 6.89
N GLN A 143 -53.24 -13.85 7.58
CA GLN A 143 -53.92 -12.78 8.32
C GLN A 143 -54.64 -11.80 7.41
N ILE A 144 -54.03 -11.41 6.27
CA ILE A 144 -54.58 -10.39 5.37
C ILE A 144 -55.70 -10.97 4.48
N ALA A 145 -55.51 -12.19 3.97
CA ALA A 145 -56.44 -12.84 3.08
C ALA A 145 -57.59 -13.60 3.80
N GLY A 146 -57.53 -13.70 5.14
CA GLY A 146 -58.56 -14.40 5.94
C GLY A 146 -58.67 -15.88 5.60
N LEU A 147 -57.56 -16.55 5.30
CA LEU A 147 -57.57 -17.94 4.88
C LEU A 147 -58.00 -18.88 6.02
N PRO A 148 -58.74 -20.00 5.73
CA PRO A 148 -59.10 -21.00 6.74
C PRO A 148 -57.86 -21.65 7.38
N ASN A 149 -57.89 -21.92 8.70
CA ASN A 149 -56.78 -22.50 9.44
C ASN A 149 -56.31 -23.88 8.91
N ASN A 150 -57.25 -24.70 8.43
CA ASN A 150 -56.96 -25.98 7.82
C ASN A 150 -56.14 -25.85 6.52
N VAL A 151 -56.43 -24.84 5.70
CA VAL A 151 -55.65 -24.53 4.48
C VAL A 151 -54.26 -24.03 4.86
N TYR A 152 -54.19 -23.15 5.84
CA TYR A 152 -52.91 -22.64 6.34
C TYR A 152 -52.00 -23.76 6.85
N LEU A 153 -52.50 -24.66 7.71
CA LEU A 153 -51.70 -25.69 8.35
C LEU A 153 -51.41 -26.90 7.45
N PHE A 154 -52.44 -27.37 6.67
CA PHE A 154 -52.30 -28.65 5.96
C PHE A 154 -52.03 -28.50 4.46
N VAL A 155 -52.12 -27.31 3.89
CA VAL A 155 -51.79 -27.08 2.47
C VAL A 155 -50.60 -26.18 2.31
N ILE A 156 -50.62 -24.99 2.96
CA ILE A 156 -49.60 -23.98 2.69
C ILE A 156 -48.26 -24.30 3.41
N TRP A 157 -48.30 -24.71 4.69
CA TRP A 157 -47.07 -25.08 5.40
C TRP A 157 -46.32 -26.26 4.77
N PRO A 158 -46.95 -27.36 4.34
CA PRO A 158 -46.27 -28.40 3.58
C PRO A 158 -45.63 -27.90 2.28
N ALA A 159 -46.28 -26.94 1.57
CA ALA A 159 -45.68 -26.33 0.38
C ALA A 159 -44.42 -25.54 0.71
N VAL A 160 -44.41 -24.76 1.80
CA VAL A 160 -43.18 -24.05 2.26
C VAL A 160 -42.07 -25.00 2.57
N LEU A 161 -42.34 -26.12 3.28
CA LEU A 161 -41.35 -27.13 3.59
C LEU A 161 -40.79 -27.82 2.32
N ALA A 162 -41.68 -28.05 1.32
CA ALA A 162 -41.25 -28.61 0.03
C ALA A 162 -40.32 -27.63 -0.72
N VAL A 163 -40.67 -26.33 -0.78
CA VAL A 163 -39.79 -25.30 -1.36
C VAL A 163 -38.47 -25.20 -0.58
N ALA A 164 -38.48 -25.29 0.75
CA ALA A 164 -37.27 -25.27 1.58
C ALA A 164 -36.34 -26.46 1.27
N ALA A 165 -36.92 -27.66 1.07
CA ALA A 165 -36.13 -28.84 0.67
C ALA A 165 -35.54 -28.68 -0.73
N VAL A 166 -36.28 -28.12 -1.68
CA VAL A 166 -35.77 -27.83 -3.03
C VAL A 166 -34.63 -26.78 -2.99
N ASN A 167 -34.80 -25.69 -2.26
CA ASN A 167 -33.77 -24.67 -2.10
C ASN A 167 -32.53 -25.21 -1.41
N ALA A 168 -32.68 -26.10 -0.41
CA ALA A 168 -31.58 -26.76 0.25
C ALA A 168 -30.76 -27.66 -0.70
N ALA A 169 -31.42 -28.27 -1.69
CA ALA A 169 -30.73 -29.08 -2.71
C ALA A 169 -30.05 -28.21 -3.79
N ILE A 170 -30.67 -27.10 -4.18
CA ILE A 170 -30.19 -26.21 -5.24
C ILE A 170 -29.03 -25.32 -4.77
N THR A 171 -29.08 -24.80 -3.54
CA THR A 171 -28.08 -23.83 -3.05
C THR A 171 -26.64 -24.35 -3.10
N PRO A 172 -26.32 -25.62 -2.74
CA PRO A 172 -24.97 -26.17 -2.93
C PRO A 172 -24.50 -26.21 -4.38
N ILE A 173 -25.44 -26.43 -5.33
CA ILE A 173 -25.15 -26.48 -6.77
C ILE A 173 -24.69 -25.09 -7.27
N LEU A 174 -25.25 -24.03 -6.72
CA LEU A 174 -24.81 -22.64 -6.99
C LEU A 174 -23.57 -22.28 -6.18
N TYR A 175 -23.50 -22.68 -4.92
CA TYR A 175 -22.44 -22.30 -3.99
C TYR A 175 -21.07 -22.87 -4.39
N ILE A 176 -20.98 -24.15 -4.72
CA ILE A 176 -19.68 -24.83 -5.00
C ILE A 176 -18.97 -24.23 -6.22
N PRO A 177 -19.63 -24.02 -7.39
CA PRO A 177 -18.97 -23.35 -8.51
C PRO A 177 -18.63 -21.90 -8.21
N ALA A 178 -19.55 -21.15 -7.55
CA ALA A 178 -19.31 -19.78 -7.16
C ALA A 178 -18.12 -19.66 -6.22
N GLN A 179 -18.04 -20.52 -5.19
CA GLN A 179 -16.89 -20.58 -4.28
C GLN A 179 -15.56 -20.81 -5.03
N LYS A 180 -15.53 -21.78 -5.95
CA LYS A 180 -14.33 -22.06 -6.77
C LYS A 180 -13.96 -20.88 -7.67
N MET A 181 -14.93 -20.25 -8.30
CA MET A 181 -14.73 -19.09 -9.18
C MET A 181 -14.20 -17.89 -8.40
N PHE A 182 -14.80 -17.55 -7.28
CA PHE A 182 -14.39 -16.43 -6.45
C PHE A 182 -13.08 -16.71 -5.70
N ALA A 183 -12.83 -17.98 -5.29
CA ALA A 183 -11.54 -18.39 -4.75
C ALA A 183 -10.40 -18.22 -5.76
N LYS A 184 -10.63 -18.63 -7.02
CA LYS A 184 -9.64 -18.49 -8.11
C LYS A 184 -9.31 -17.03 -8.42
N ARG A 185 -10.25 -16.11 -8.18
CA ARG A 185 -10.06 -14.66 -8.37
C ARG A 185 -9.60 -13.92 -7.11
N GLY A 186 -9.32 -14.61 -6.00
CA GLY A 186 -8.91 -13.99 -4.74
C GLY A 186 -10.02 -13.21 -4.03
N MET A 187 -11.28 -13.49 -4.36
CA MET A 187 -12.45 -12.80 -3.81
C MET A 187 -13.07 -13.51 -2.60
N LEU A 188 -12.53 -14.64 -2.13
CA LEU A 188 -13.00 -15.33 -0.92
C LEU A 188 -12.07 -15.06 0.26
N PRO A 189 -12.59 -15.01 1.50
CA PRO A 189 -11.76 -14.99 2.70
C PRO A 189 -10.88 -16.23 2.71
N ILE A 190 -9.57 -16.06 2.78
CA ILE A 190 -8.64 -17.16 3.07
C ILE A 190 -8.88 -17.51 4.53
N GLY A 191 -9.26 -18.76 4.79
CA GLY A 191 -9.86 -19.25 6.03
C GLY A 191 -9.30 -18.65 7.32
N ASN A 192 -10.22 -18.39 8.26
CA ASN A 192 -10.00 -18.03 9.67
C ASN A 192 -8.60 -17.50 10.04
N ALA A 193 -8.22 -16.33 9.53
CA ALA A 193 -7.37 -15.48 10.30
C ALA A 193 -8.28 -14.90 11.39
N GLU A 194 -8.12 -15.37 12.58
CA GLU A 194 -8.62 -14.68 13.74
C GLU A 194 -8.13 -13.23 13.63
N SER A 195 -9.03 -12.31 13.26
CA SER A 195 -8.83 -10.94 13.65
C SER A 195 -8.80 -11.01 15.18
N SER A 196 -7.60 -11.09 15.73
CA SER A 196 -7.43 -10.91 17.15
C SER A 196 -8.02 -9.53 17.41
N ASN A 197 -9.19 -9.52 18.02
CA ASN A 197 -9.85 -8.36 18.57
C ASN A 197 -8.93 -7.82 19.67
N HIS A 198 -7.87 -7.14 19.28
CA HIS A 198 -7.09 -6.33 20.18
C HIS A 198 -7.79 -4.99 20.27
N SER A 199 -8.72 -4.92 21.22
CA SER A 199 -9.44 -3.71 21.64
C SER A 199 -8.53 -2.64 22.26
N HIS A 200 -7.21 -2.81 22.24
CA HIS A 200 -6.24 -1.83 22.70
C HIS A 200 -5.40 -1.37 21.53
N LEU A 201 -5.46 -0.07 21.25
CA LEU A 201 -4.58 0.60 20.31
C LEU A 201 -3.13 0.31 20.76
N VAL A 202 -2.34 -0.34 19.93
CA VAL A 202 -0.91 -0.53 20.21
C VAL A 202 -0.25 0.81 19.93
N ILE A 203 0.03 1.55 20.99
CA ILE A 203 0.74 2.83 20.95
C ILE A 203 2.11 2.58 21.56
N ASN A 204 3.14 3.03 20.88
CA ASN A 204 4.49 3.08 21.43
C ASN A 204 4.90 4.56 21.61
N PRO A 205 4.50 5.22 22.71
CA PRO A 205 4.71 6.65 22.93
C PRO A 205 6.16 7.05 23.20
N GLU A 206 7.06 6.07 23.43
CA GLU A 206 8.48 6.34 23.72
C GLU A 206 9.34 6.49 22.46
N ARG A 207 8.75 6.38 21.24
CA ARG A 207 9.51 6.48 19.99
C ARG A 207 9.50 7.89 19.43
N GLU A 208 10.69 8.43 19.24
CA GLU A 208 10.91 9.72 18.56
C GLU A 208 10.77 9.61 17.02
N ALA A 209 10.70 8.39 16.47
CA ALA A 209 10.59 8.18 15.03
C ALA A 209 9.18 8.48 14.50
N LYS A 210 9.10 9.20 13.37
CA LYS A 210 7.85 9.47 12.64
C LYS A 210 7.27 8.21 12.01
N ILE A 211 8.14 7.37 11.42
CA ILE A 211 7.78 6.03 10.95
C ILE A 211 8.73 5.04 11.60
N SER A 212 8.20 3.95 12.13
CA SER A 212 9.00 2.85 12.66
C SER A 212 8.49 1.51 12.15
N ILE A 213 9.39 0.72 11.61
CA ILE A 213 9.12 -0.59 11.04
C ILE A 213 9.88 -1.63 11.83
N GLU A 214 9.19 -2.64 12.35
CA GLU A 214 9.76 -3.70 13.17
C GLU A 214 9.47 -5.08 12.61
N HIS A 215 10.53 -5.80 12.27
CA HIS A 215 10.50 -7.18 11.80
C HIS A 215 9.45 -7.44 10.72
N LEU A 216 9.28 -6.48 9.79
CA LEU A 216 8.23 -6.53 8.79
C LEU A 216 8.54 -7.59 7.74
N ASN A 217 7.64 -8.57 7.62
CA ASN A 217 7.54 -9.45 6.47
C ASN A 217 6.20 -9.19 5.78
N TYR A 218 6.22 -9.10 4.45
CA TYR A 218 4.99 -8.95 3.69
C TYR A 218 4.94 -9.93 2.52
N TYR A 219 3.79 -10.58 2.39
CA TYR A 219 3.48 -11.54 1.33
C TYR A 219 2.30 -11.00 0.53
N HIS A 220 2.47 -10.82 -0.77
CA HIS A 220 1.36 -10.51 -1.66
C HIS A 220 0.29 -11.60 -1.61
N PRO A 221 -0.98 -11.30 -1.98
CA PRO A 221 -2.02 -12.31 -2.06
C PRO A 221 -1.57 -13.51 -2.90
N LYS A 222 -1.68 -14.73 -2.34
CA LYS A 222 -1.28 -16.01 -2.95
C LYS A 222 0.23 -16.23 -3.13
N ALA A 223 1.08 -15.30 -2.75
CA ALA A 223 2.52 -15.51 -2.77
C ALA A 223 2.94 -16.49 -1.65
N THR A 224 3.86 -17.38 -1.98
CA THR A 224 4.45 -18.33 -1.02
C THR A 224 5.72 -17.77 -0.37
N ALA A 225 6.39 -16.85 -1.04
CA ALA A 225 7.58 -16.15 -0.54
C ALA A 225 7.26 -14.70 -0.18
N PRO A 226 7.91 -14.14 0.83
CA PRO A 226 7.75 -12.74 1.20
C PRO A 226 8.44 -11.81 0.18
N THR A 227 7.79 -10.68 -0.10
CA THR A 227 8.36 -9.57 -0.88
C THR A 227 9.20 -8.66 0.00
N LEU A 228 8.78 -8.46 1.26
CA LEU A 228 9.57 -7.79 2.29
C LEU A 228 9.97 -8.82 3.33
N LYS A 229 11.25 -8.80 3.73
CA LYS A 229 11.84 -9.82 4.62
C LYS A 229 12.53 -9.14 5.79
N ASN A 230 11.96 -9.31 6.98
CA ASN A 230 12.52 -8.84 8.25
C ASN A 230 13.00 -7.37 8.20
N ILE A 231 12.23 -6.49 7.55
CA ILE A 231 12.56 -5.06 7.44
C ILE A 231 12.50 -4.44 8.84
N ASN A 232 13.56 -3.73 9.19
CA ASN A 232 13.65 -2.85 10.34
C ASN A 232 14.13 -1.49 9.84
N LEU A 233 13.36 -0.43 10.10
CA LEU A 233 13.67 0.92 9.63
C LEU A 233 12.95 1.94 10.52
N ASP A 234 13.68 2.91 11.05
CA ASP A 234 13.13 4.06 11.73
C ASP A 234 13.39 5.32 10.89
N VAL A 235 12.37 6.14 10.66
CA VAL A 235 12.46 7.44 9.97
C VAL A 235 12.22 8.52 11.03
N HIS A 236 13.21 9.35 11.27
CA HIS A 236 13.17 10.39 12.30
C HIS A 236 12.60 11.70 11.77
N ASP A 237 12.23 12.58 12.70
CA ASP A 237 11.76 13.92 12.35
C ASP A 237 12.86 14.72 11.66
N GLY A 238 12.54 15.33 10.51
CA GLY A 238 13.49 16.07 9.68
C GLY A 238 14.40 15.22 8.79
N ASP A 239 14.29 13.88 8.80
CA ASP A 239 15.02 13.04 7.84
C ASP A 239 14.65 13.39 6.39
N PHE A 240 15.65 13.38 5.54
CA PHE A 240 15.51 13.24 4.09
C PHE A 240 16.13 11.88 3.71
N LEU A 241 15.32 10.83 3.82
CA LEU A 241 15.73 9.45 3.59
C LEU A 241 15.55 9.07 2.12
N VAL A 242 16.61 8.59 1.48
CA VAL A 242 16.53 7.96 0.16
C VAL A 242 16.53 6.44 0.32
N VAL A 243 15.51 5.77 -0.21
CA VAL A 243 15.45 4.31 -0.32
C VAL A 243 15.75 3.90 -1.75
N THR A 244 16.84 3.20 -1.97
CA THR A 244 17.29 2.77 -3.29
C THR A 244 17.55 1.27 -3.34
N GLY A 245 17.80 0.75 -4.55
CA GLY A 245 18.10 -0.66 -4.79
C GLY A 245 17.58 -1.15 -6.14
N PRO A 246 17.93 -2.36 -6.58
CA PRO A 246 17.54 -2.92 -7.87
C PRO A 246 16.02 -2.91 -8.11
N ALA A 247 15.62 -2.91 -9.38
CA ALA A 247 14.21 -3.03 -9.74
C ALA A 247 13.61 -4.35 -9.19
N GLY A 248 12.40 -4.27 -8.65
CA GLY A 248 11.69 -5.42 -8.09
C GLY A 248 12.16 -5.87 -6.69
N CYS A 249 13.12 -5.20 -6.03
CA CYS A 249 13.55 -5.55 -4.68
C CYS A 249 12.53 -5.26 -3.58
N GLY A 250 11.40 -4.60 -3.88
CA GLY A 250 10.31 -4.37 -2.93
C GLY A 250 10.12 -2.93 -2.46
N LYS A 251 10.80 -1.92 -3.03
CA LYS A 251 10.75 -0.51 -2.62
C LYS A 251 9.32 0.06 -2.58
N SER A 252 8.57 -0.05 -3.67
CA SER A 252 7.17 0.43 -3.71
C SER A 252 6.27 -0.36 -2.75
N THR A 253 6.57 -1.63 -2.49
CA THR A 253 5.87 -2.42 -1.47
C THR A 253 6.16 -1.89 -0.06
N LEU A 254 7.40 -1.48 0.20
CA LEU A 254 7.78 -0.82 1.46
C LEU A 254 7.05 0.52 1.61
N CYS A 255 6.98 1.34 0.55
CA CYS A 255 6.17 2.56 0.52
C CYS A 255 4.72 2.26 0.92
N MET A 256 4.08 1.26 0.28
CA MET A 256 2.70 0.88 0.58
C MET A 256 2.50 0.38 2.02
N ALA A 257 3.53 -0.19 2.63
CA ALA A 257 3.49 -0.58 4.04
C ALA A 257 3.55 0.64 4.97
N MET A 258 4.40 1.64 4.67
CA MET A 258 4.51 2.87 5.44
C MET A 258 3.20 3.66 5.48
N VAL A 259 2.45 3.70 4.37
CA VAL A 259 1.14 4.37 4.29
C VAL A 259 -0.03 3.48 4.69
N GLY A 260 0.23 2.25 5.14
CA GLY A 260 -0.80 1.30 5.56
C GLY A 260 -1.71 0.77 4.44
N ALA A 261 -1.32 0.98 3.16
CA ALA A 261 -2.06 0.46 2.02
C ALA A 261 -1.97 -1.07 1.92
N VAL A 262 -0.86 -1.66 2.34
CA VAL A 262 -0.76 -3.10 2.61
C VAL A 262 -0.87 -3.35 4.11
N PRO A 263 -1.61 -4.38 4.53
CA PRO A 263 -2.42 -5.29 3.73
C PRO A 263 -3.84 -4.77 3.45
N LYS A 264 -4.23 -3.57 3.89
CA LYS A 264 -5.62 -3.08 3.94
C LYS A 264 -6.27 -2.95 2.57
N PHE A 265 -5.56 -2.34 1.60
CA PHE A 265 -6.09 -2.09 0.26
C PHE A 265 -5.67 -3.18 -0.73
N TYR A 266 -4.38 -3.53 -0.73
CA TYR A 266 -3.84 -4.51 -1.68
C TYR A 266 -3.98 -5.96 -1.19
N GLY A 267 -4.44 -6.18 0.04
CA GLY A 267 -4.52 -7.51 0.64
C GLY A 267 -3.17 -8.09 0.99
N GLY A 268 -3.13 -9.40 1.23
CA GLY A 268 -1.90 -10.12 1.57
C GLY A 268 -1.74 -10.37 3.07
N ARG A 269 -0.57 -10.87 3.44
CA ARG A 269 -0.20 -11.20 4.83
C ARG A 269 0.98 -10.33 5.25
N LEU A 270 0.81 -9.62 6.35
CA LEU A 270 1.82 -8.79 6.98
C LEU A 270 2.14 -9.35 8.37
N GLU A 271 3.41 -9.59 8.63
CA GLU A 271 3.97 -10.01 9.91
C GLU A 271 4.90 -8.90 10.42
N GLY A 272 4.96 -8.71 11.72
CA GLY A 272 5.64 -7.55 12.31
C GLY A 272 4.75 -6.34 12.40
N MET A 273 5.33 -5.15 12.58
CA MET A 273 4.59 -3.90 12.83
C MET A 273 5.16 -2.73 12.03
N VAL A 274 4.25 -1.84 11.62
CA VAL A 274 4.58 -0.51 11.10
C VAL A 274 3.85 0.51 11.95
N PHE A 275 4.57 1.47 12.48
CA PHE A 275 4.04 2.59 13.27
C PHE A 275 4.22 3.89 12.52
N VAL A 276 3.24 4.77 12.64
CA VAL A 276 3.28 6.15 12.17
C VAL A 276 2.89 7.05 13.34
N ASP A 277 3.73 8.00 13.69
CA ASP A 277 3.59 8.82 14.90
C ASP A 277 3.23 7.97 16.13
N GLY A 278 3.93 6.84 16.33
CA GLY A 278 3.74 5.89 17.42
C GLY A 278 2.48 5.03 17.35
N LYS A 279 1.64 5.15 16.32
CA LYS A 279 0.39 4.40 16.16
C LYS A 279 0.54 3.30 15.11
N ALA A 280 0.11 2.08 15.41
CA ALA A 280 0.20 0.96 14.48
C ALA A 280 -0.68 1.18 13.24
N THR A 281 -0.09 1.11 12.04
CA THR A 281 -0.80 1.31 10.78
C THR A 281 -1.94 0.34 10.58
N THR A 282 -1.83 -0.89 11.08
CA THR A 282 -2.86 -1.93 10.98
C THR A 282 -4.14 -1.58 11.73
N GLN A 283 -4.08 -0.70 12.72
CA GLN A 283 -5.21 -0.32 13.59
C GLN A 283 -5.92 0.96 13.16
N LEU A 284 -5.24 1.83 12.39
CA LEU A 284 -5.80 3.07 11.87
C LEU A 284 -6.43 2.84 10.48
N SER A 285 -7.47 3.55 10.15
CA SER A 285 -7.98 3.59 8.77
C SER A 285 -7.02 4.36 7.85
N ILE A 286 -7.11 4.14 6.53
CA ILE A 286 -6.27 4.89 5.56
C ILE A 286 -6.52 6.41 5.64
N PRO A 287 -7.77 6.92 5.78
CA PRO A 287 -8.00 8.35 5.99
C PRO A 287 -7.36 8.91 7.27
N GLU A 288 -7.29 8.12 8.35
CA GLU A 288 -6.60 8.54 9.59
C GLU A 288 -5.08 8.59 9.38
N LEU A 289 -4.49 7.60 8.70
CA LEU A 289 -3.06 7.58 8.35
C LEU A 289 -2.68 8.74 7.44
N ALA A 290 -3.55 9.10 6.49
CA ALA A 290 -3.32 10.23 5.59
C ALA A 290 -3.29 11.60 6.27
N ASN A 291 -3.60 11.71 7.58
CA ASN A 291 -3.35 12.91 8.37
C ASN A 291 -1.88 13.04 8.79
N HIS A 292 -1.14 11.96 8.79
CA HIS A 292 0.24 11.88 9.26
C HIS A 292 1.23 11.69 8.12
N VAL A 293 0.88 10.85 7.14
CA VAL A 293 1.75 10.51 6.01
C VAL A 293 1.05 10.80 4.70
N GLY A 294 1.67 11.65 3.90
CA GLY A 294 1.28 11.89 2.52
C GLY A 294 2.12 11.04 1.56
N VAL A 295 1.53 10.57 0.47
CA VAL A 295 2.23 9.81 -0.56
C VAL A 295 1.94 10.33 -1.95
N VAL A 296 2.99 10.48 -2.75
CA VAL A 296 2.91 10.70 -4.20
C VAL A 296 3.46 9.45 -4.88
N LEU A 297 2.62 8.78 -5.67
CA LEU A 297 2.96 7.54 -6.36
C LEU A 297 3.71 7.82 -7.67
N ALA A 298 4.42 6.83 -8.19
CA ALA A 298 5.14 6.91 -9.47
C ALA A 298 4.21 7.33 -10.62
N ASP A 299 2.99 6.80 -10.67
CA ASP A 299 1.93 7.25 -11.58
C ASP A 299 1.03 8.28 -10.87
N TYR A 300 1.57 9.49 -10.65
CA TYR A 300 0.85 10.58 -9.98
C TYR A 300 -0.39 11.05 -10.76
N ASP A 301 -0.44 10.86 -12.08
CA ASP A 301 -1.60 11.24 -12.89
C ASP A 301 -2.86 10.47 -12.45
N THR A 302 -2.72 9.24 -11.97
CA THR A 302 -3.85 8.45 -11.45
C THR A 302 -4.36 8.93 -10.09
N GLN A 303 -3.60 9.76 -9.39
CA GLN A 303 -4.02 10.36 -8.11
C GLN A 303 -4.89 11.61 -8.32
N LEU A 304 -4.77 12.29 -9.49
CA LEU A 304 -5.50 13.51 -9.80
C LEU A 304 -6.91 13.18 -10.28
N VAL A 305 -7.92 13.50 -9.48
CA VAL A 305 -9.30 13.02 -9.69
C VAL A 305 -10.30 14.12 -10.04
N THR A 306 -9.93 15.40 -9.85
CA THR A 306 -10.84 16.53 -10.07
C THR A 306 -10.63 17.19 -11.45
N MET A 307 -11.38 18.26 -11.74
CA MET A 307 -11.31 18.95 -13.04
C MET A 307 -10.32 20.11 -13.06
N THR A 308 -10.16 20.80 -11.94
CA THR A 308 -9.33 22.02 -11.82
C THR A 308 -8.28 21.87 -10.72
N VAL A 309 -7.22 22.69 -10.83
CA VAL A 309 -6.12 22.73 -9.87
C VAL A 309 -6.61 23.05 -8.45
N ARG A 310 -7.49 24.04 -8.30
CA ARG A 310 -8.07 24.41 -7.00
C ARG A 310 -8.89 23.28 -6.39
N GLU A 311 -9.75 22.64 -7.19
CA GLU A 311 -10.57 21.53 -6.73
C GLU A 311 -9.71 20.38 -6.22
N GLU A 312 -8.60 20.07 -6.90
CA GLU A 312 -7.70 18.97 -6.53
C GLU A 312 -7.07 19.20 -5.15
N VAL A 313 -6.54 20.39 -4.91
CA VAL A 313 -5.92 20.73 -3.62
C VAL A 313 -6.97 20.83 -2.51
N ALA A 314 -8.17 21.34 -2.81
CA ALA A 314 -9.28 21.43 -1.85
C ALA A 314 -9.88 20.09 -1.49
N PHE A 315 -9.87 19.10 -2.40
CA PHE A 315 -10.61 17.85 -2.33
C PHE A 315 -10.40 17.07 -1.02
N ALA A 316 -9.15 16.93 -0.59
CA ALA A 316 -8.85 16.18 0.65
C ALA A 316 -9.36 16.91 1.91
N MET A 317 -9.34 18.24 1.91
CA MET A 317 -9.81 19.07 3.02
C MET A 317 -11.33 19.11 3.07
N GLU A 318 -12.02 19.19 1.91
CA GLU A 318 -13.47 19.12 1.80
C GLU A 318 -14.01 17.79 2.33
N ASN A 319 -13.38 16.68 1.96
CA ASN A 319 -13.73 15.35 2.46
C ASN A 319 -13.57 15.20 3.98
N ARG A 320 -12.74 16.04 4.60
CA ARG A 320 -12.55 16.10 6.06
C ARG A 320 -13.45 17.11 6.75
N GLY A 321 -14.28 17.83 6.00
CA GLY A 321 -15.22 18.82 6.52
C GLY A 321 -14.60 20.12 7.01
N TYR A 322 -13.43 20.52 6.45
CA TYR A 322 -12.85 21.83 6.74
C TYR A 322 -13.78 22.94 6.25
N ASP A 323 -13.80 24.06 6.95
CA ASP A 323 -14.56 25.22 6.51
C ASP A 323 -13.89 25.91 5.30
N ARG A 324 -14.70 26.61 4.52
CA ARG A 324 -14.25 27.23 3.26
C ARG A 324 -13.10 28.23 3.44
N ALA A 325 -13.12 29.00 4.52
CA ALA A 325 -12.09 30.02 4.75
C ALA A 325 -10.73 29.34 5.04
N THR A 326 -10.72 28.25 5.80
CA THR A 326 -9.53 27.43 6.06
C THR A 326 -9.01 26.80 4.76
N ILE A 327 -9.91 26.25 3.93
CA ILE A 327 -9.55 25.65 2.63
C ILE A 327 -8.91 26.70 1.71
N ASP A 328 -9.55 27.87 1.55
CA ASP A 328 -9.05 28.91 0.66
C ASP A 328 -7.67 29.45 1.11
N ALA A 329 -7.48 29.64 2.43
CA ALA A 329 -6.19 30.07 2.99
C ALA A 329 -5.10 29.02 2.76
N ARG A 330 -5.42 27.74 3.02
CA ARG A 330 -4.45 26.66 2.85
C ARG A 330 -4.11 26.38 1.39
N CYS A 331 -5.07 26.46 0.48
CA CYS A 331 -4.82 26.39 -0.96
C CYS A 331 -3.82 27.46 -1.41
N ALA A 332 -4.03 28.73 -1.03
CA ALA A 332 -3.13 29.82 -1.39
C ALA A 332 -1.69 29.60 -0.87
N GLU A 333 -1.57 29.12 0.37
CA GLU A 333 -0.27 28.77 0.97
C GLU A 333 0.43 27.66 0.19
N VAL A 334 -0.27 26.55 -0.09
CA VAL A 334 0.29 25.38 -0.76
C VAL A 334 0.66 25.70 -2.21
N PHE A 335 -0.17 26.45 -2.96
CA PHE A 335 0.17 26.87 -4.33
C PHE A 335 1.48 27.63 -4.37
N LYS A 336 1.71 28.51 -3.38
CA LYS A 336 2.96 29.23 -3.24
C LYS A 336 4.12 28.29 -2.90
N GLN A 337 3.93 27.37 -1.97
CA GLN A 337 4.96 26.40 -1.56
C GLN A 337 5.47 25.56 -2.74
N VAL A 338 4.56 25.11 -3.61
CA VAL A 338 4.93 24.25 -4.75
C VAL A 338 5.16 25.02 -6.06
N GLY A 339 4.98 26.36 -6.07
CA GLY A 339 5.24 27.22 -7.23
C GLY A 339 4.28 27.03 -8.41
N ILE A 340 2.97 26.88 -8.12
CA ILE A 340 1.89 26.81 -9.12
C ILE A 340 0.86 27.92 -8.96
N GLU A 341 1.25 29.03 -8.36
CA GLU A 341 0.40 30.22 -8.25
C GLU A 341 -0.04 30.70 -9.64
N GLY A 342 -1.28 31.17 -9.73
CA GLY A 342 -1.89 31.65 -10.98
C GLY A 342 -2.39 30.53 -11.90
N LEU A 343 -2.32 29.25 -11.47
CA LEU A 343 -2.86 28.12 -12.22
C LEU A 343 -4.17 27.58 -11.61
N GLU A 344 -4.70 28.20 -10.57
CA GLU A 344 -5.78 27.68 -9.70
C GLU A 344 -7.04 27.30 -10.49
N ASP A 345 -7.42 28.12 -11.46
CA ASP A 345 -8.64 27.92 -12.25
C ASP A 345 -8.40 27.12 -13.55
N ARG A 346 -7.16 26.68 -13.78
CA ARG A 346 -6.84 25.87 -14.95
C ARG A 346 -7.34 24.44 -14.79
N LYS A 347 -7.71 23.85 -15.94
CA LYS A 347 -7.99 22.41 -16.02
C LYS A 347 -6.70 21.62 -15.85
N ILE A 348 -6.74 20.54 -15.07
CA ILE A 348 -5.59 19.64 -14.84
C ILE A 348 -5.02 19.13 -16.17
N THR A 349 -5.89 18.79 -17.13
CA THR A 349 -5.49 18.32 -18.46
C THR A 349 -4.71 19.33 -19.30
N SER A 350 -4.73 20.63 -18.94
CA SER A 350 -3.96 21.67 -19.63
C SER A 350 -2.58 21.93 -19.04
N LEU A 351 -2.23 21.24 -17.95
CA LEU A 351 -0.94 21.40 -17.27
C LEU A 351 0.15 20.58 -17.96
N SER A 352 1.41 21.05 -17.87
CA SER A 352 2.58 20.25 -18.21
C SER A 352 2.79 19.10 -17.22
N GLY A 353 3.61 18.10 -17.56
CA GLY A 353 3.94 17.00 -16.66
C GLY A 353 4.47 17.47 -15.31
N GLY A 354 5.46 18.36 -15.30
CA GLY A 354 6.00 18.93 -14.06
C GLY A 354 4.98 19.74 -13.25
N GLN A 355 4.06 20.47 -13.93
CA GLN A 355 2.97 21.17 -13.24
C GLN A 355 1.97 20.19 -12.60
N ARG A 356 1.62 19.09 -13.28
CA ARG A 356 0.74 18.05 -12.71
C ARG A 356 1.39 17.37 -11.49
N GLN A 357 2.68 17.11 -11.56
CA GLN A 357 3.41 16.53 -10.44
C GLN A 357 3.46 17.47 -9.23
N ARG A 358 3.75 18.77 -9.45
CA ARG A 358 3.67 19.80 -8.40
C ARG A 358 2.26 19.89 -7.82
N LEU A 359 1.22 19.71 -8.64
CA LEU A 359 -0.16 19.63 -8.18
C LEU A 359 -0.42 18.39 -7.33
N ALA A 360 0.12 17.22 -7.71
CA ALA A 360 0.00 16.01 -6.89
C ALA A 360 0.68 16.20 -5.51
N ILE A 361 1.85 16.83 -5.47
CA ILE A 361 2.49 17.19 -4.19
C ILE A 361 1.61 18.20 -3.42
N ALA A 362 1.07 19.21 -4.09
CA ALA A 362 0.19 20.21 -3.48
C ALA A 362 -1.05 19.57 -2.82
N SER A 363 -1.71 18.66 -3.53
CA SER A 363 -2.92 17.98 -3.00
C SER A 363 -2.62 17.16 -1.74
N VAL A 364 -1.43 16.57 -1.66
CA VAL A 364 -0.96 15.85 -0.48
C VAL A 364 -0.61 16.83 0.66
N LEU A 365 0.13 17.91 0.37
CA LEU A 365 0.53 18.92 1.36
C LEU A 365 -0.64 19.69 1.95
N ALA A 366 -1.76 19.78 1.25
CA ALA A 366 -2.97 20.48 1.71
C ALA A 366 -3.43 20.03 3.09
N THR A 367 -3.23 18.75 3.41
CA THR A 367 -3.63 18.17 4.70
C THR A 367 -2.56 18.29 5.80
N ASN A 368 -1.45 18.94 5.51
CA ASN A 368 -0.33 19.17 6.42
C ASN A 368 0.25 17.89 7.05
N PRO A 369 0.64 16.88 6.24
CA PRO A 369 1.22 15.65 6.78
C PRO A 369 2.59 15.92 7.40
N SER A 370 2.97 15.17 8.43
CA SER A 370 4.30 15.24 9.05
C SER A 370 5.38 14.56 8.21
N VAL A 371 4.99 13.60 7.35
CA VAL A 371 5.87 12.85 6.47
C VAL A 371 5.36 12.89 5.03
N LEU A 372 6.23 13.16 4.09
CA LEU A 372 5.99 13.07 2.65
C LEU A 372 6.79 11.92 2.05
N ILE A 373 6.10 10.96 1.44
CA ILE A 373 6.72 9.85 0.73
C ILE A 373 6.55 10.05 -0.78
N LEU A 374 7.62 9.92 -1.53
CA LEU A 374 7.64 10.05 -3.00
C LEU A 374 8.15 8.72 -3.59
N ASP A 375 7.32 8.05 -4.37
CA ASP A 375 7.69 6.77 -5.03
C ASP A 375 8.01 7.02 -6.50
N GLU A 376 9.30 6.93 -6.86
CA GLU A 376 9.87 7.20 -8.20
C GLU A 376 9.38 8.52 -8.83
N PRO A 377 9.52 9.66 -8.10
CA PRO A 377 8.87 10.90 -8.52
C PRO A 377 9.43 11.49 -9.81
N THR A 378 10.60 11.03 -10.26
CA THR A 378 11.30 11.59 -11.43
C THR A 378 11.09 10.80 -12.72
N SER A 379 10.40 9.66 -12.65
CA SER A 379 10.24 8.70 -13.76
C SER A 379 9.67 9.28 -15.07
N SER A 380 8.94 10.40 -14.99
CA SER A 380 8.29 11.07 -16.12
C SER A 380 8.80 12.49 -16.41
N LEU A 381 9.92 12.89 -15.79
CA LEU A 381 10.49 14.23 -15.92
C LEU A 381 11.75 14.24 -16.79
N ASP A 382 12.01 15.38 -17.40
CA ASP A 382 13.30 15.71 -17.98
C ASP A 382 14.32 16.09 -16.88
N PRO A 383 15.62 16.22 -17.19
CA PRO A 383 16.63 16.54 -16.19
C PRO A 383 16.39 17.87 -15.45
N ASP A 384 15.89 18.88 -16.16
CA ASP A 384 15.60 20.19 -15.55
C ASP A 384 14.41 20.09 -14.58
N GLY A 385 13.35 19.40 -14.98
CA GLY A 385 12.19 19.12 -14.15
C GLY A 385 12.56 18.30 -12.91
N THR A 386 13.45 17.31 -13.06
CA THR A 386 14.00 16.51 -11.97
C THR A 386 14.74 17.39 -10.95
N ALA A 387 15.63 18.27 -11.42
CA ALA A 387 16.38 19.18 -10.55
C ALA A 387 15.45 20.16 -9.81
N GLU A 388 14.45 20.70 -10.51
CA GLU A 388 13.44 21.58 -9.90
C GLU A 388 12.58 20.86 -8.85
N LEU A 389 12.20 19.60 -9.10
CA LEU A 389 11.43 18.81 -8.16
C LEU A 389 12.22 18.58 -6.87
N TYR A 390 13.47 18.12 -6.95
CA TYR A 390 14.27 17.85 -5.75
C TYR A 390 14.65 19.14 -5.02
N ARG A 391 14.77 20.27 -5.72
CA ARG A 391 14.91 21.58 -5.06
C ARG A 391 13.66 21.92 -4.25
N LEU A 392 12.48 21.73 -4.81
CA LEU A 392 11.21 21.91 -4.10
C LEU A 392 11.11 20.99 -2.87
N VAL A 393 11.36 19.70 -3.05
CA VAL A 393 11.25 18.73 -1.95
C VAL A 393 12.29 18.99 -0.87
N GLY A 394 13.51 19.40 -1.27
CA GLY A 394 14.56 19.81 -0.34
C GLY A 394 14.20 21.09 0.44
N ASP A 395 13.49 22.04 -0.19
CA ASP A 395 12.97 23.23 0.48
C ASP A 395 11.89 22.87 1.49
N LEU A 396 10.95 22.00 1.13
CA LEU A 396 9.93 21.48 2.03
C LEU A 396 10.52 20.80 3.27
N ASN A 397 11.60 20.06 3.11
CA ASN A 397 12.30 19.43 4.23
C ASN A 397 13.03 20.48 5.10
N ARG A 398 13.92 21.29 4.51
CA ARG A 398 14.80 22.19 5.28
C ARG A 398 14.09 23.39 5.88
N ASN A 399 13.18 24.02 5.13
CA ASN A 399 12.55 25.28 5.51
C ASN A 399 11.14 25.10 6.10
N HIS A 400 10.45 24.01 5.77
CA HIS A 400 9.11 23.70 6.27
C HIS A 400 9.07 22.55 7.27
N GLY A 401 10.22 21.89 7.54
CA GLY A 401 10.35 20.84 8.56
C GLY A 401 9.60 19.55 8.25
N ILE A 402 9.29 19.29 6.97
CA ILE A 402 8.60 18.06 6.55
C ILE A 402 9.63 16.95 6.47
N THR A 403 9.36 15.82 7.14
CA THR A 403 10.15 14.59 6.98
C THR A 403 9.89 14.00 5.60
N VAL A 404 10.95 13.67 4.86
CA VAL A 404 10.85 13.21 3.47
C VAL A 404 11.42 11.81 3.32
N VAL A 405 10.69 10.95 2.63
CA VAL A 405 11.18 9.64 2.16
C VAL A 405 11.04 9.60 0.65
N VAL A 406 12.16 9.46 -0.05
CA VAL A 406 12.19 9.31 -1.51
C VAL A 406 12.59 7.90 -1.86
N ILE A 407 11.79 7.25 -2.69
CA ILE A 407 12.14 5.98 -3.32
C ILE A 407 12.56 6.32 -4.75
N ASP A 408 13.82 6.17 -5.07
CA ASP A 408 14.31 6.44 -6.42
C ASP A 408 15.48 5.51 -6.79
N HIS A 409 15.68 5.35 -8.08
CA HIS A 409 16.79 4.61 -8.68
C HIS A 409 17.84 5.55 -9.30
N ASP A 410 17.47 6.80 -9.63
CA ASP A 410 18.40 7.84 -10.07
C ASP A 410 18.88 8.68 -8.88
N LEU A 411 20.09 8.39 -8.43
CA LEU A 411 20.66 9.03 -7.26
C LEU A 411 21.26 10.42 -7.53
N HIS A 412 21.60 10.75 -8.78
CA HIS A 412 22.35 11.97 -9.09
C HIS A 412 21.68 13.25 -8.60
N ALA A 413 20.37 13.36 -8.81
CA ALA A 413 19.63 14.58 -8.51
C ALA A 413 19.16 14.67 -7.05
N VAL A 414 18.96 13.53 -6.37
CA VAL A 414 18.39 13.47 -5.01
C VAL A 414 19.45 13.57 -3.92
N LEU A 415 20.65 13.04 -4.14
CA LEU A 415 21.72 12.95 -3.12
C LEU A 415 22.12 14.29 -2.48
N PRO A 416 22.14 15.45 -3.17
CA PRO A 416 22.48 16.73 -2.55
C PRO A 416 21.50 17.18 -1.45
N TYR A 417 20.32 16.56 -1.37
CA TYR A 417 19.28 16.88 -0.40
C TYR A 417 19.19 15.84 0.72
N ALA A 418 19.65 14.61 0.45
CA ALA A 418 19.57 13.49 1.37
C ALA A 418 20.55 13.61 2.54
N ASN A 419 20.09 13.29 3.74
CA ASN A 419 20.94 13.13 4.91
C ASN A 419 21.13 11.64 5.29
N ARG A 420 20.27 10.76 4.77
CA ARG A 420 20.27 9.34 5.06
C ARG A 420 19.88 8.52 3.85
N MET A 421 20.41 7.32 3.75
CA MET A 421 20.17 6.43 2.62
C MET A 421 20.03 4.99 3.07
N ALA A 422 18.98 4.30 2.60
CA ALA A 422 18.75 2.88 2.83
C ALA A 422 18.84 2.11 1.52
N LEU A 423 19.75 1.12 1.47
CA LEU A 423 19.90 0.21 0.33
C LEU A 423 19.05 -1.04 0.54
N MET A 424 18.16 -1.30 -0.39
CA MET A 424 17.27 -2.45 -0.37
C MET A 424 17.63 -3.46 -1.45
N VAL A 425 17.83 -4.73 -1.07
CA VAL A 425 18.16 -5.84 -1.97
C VAL A 425 17.32 -7.05 -1.61
N ASP A 426 16.69 -7.67 -2.60
CA ASP A 426 15.90 -8.91 -2.45
C ASP A 426 14.89 -8.91 -1.27
N GLY A 427 14.27 -7.78 -1.01
CA GLY A 427 13.28 -7.61 0.04
C GLY A 427 13.85 -7.31 1.43
N GLU A 428 15.15 -7.08 1.57
CA GLU A 428 15.82 -6.76 2.82
C GLU A 428 16.52 -5.40 2.74
N ILE A 429 16.61 -4.66 3.84
CA ILE A 429 17.49 -3.50 3.95
C ILE A 429 18.87 -4.01 4.37
N VAL A 430 19.85 -3.89 3.46
CA VAL A 430 21.21 -4.41 3.66
C VAL A 430 22.18 -3.35 4.19
N CYS A 431 21.85 -2.06 4.00
CA CYS A 431 22.57 -0.93 4.57
C CYS A 431 21.60 0.22 4.82
N ASP A 432 21.72 0.88 5.95
CA ASP A 432 20.94 2.05 6.36
C ASP A 432 21.88 2.96 7.17
N SER A 433 22.34 4.06 6.56
CA SER A 433 23.33 4.95 7.15
C SER A 433 23.25 6.34 6.50
N ASP A 434 24.24 7.19 6.78
CA ASP A 434 24.47 8.39 5.99
C ASP A 434 24.77 8.05 4.52
N VAL A 435 24.60 9.04 3.65
CA VAL A 435 24.70 8.84 2.19
C VAL A 435 26.07 8.29 1.79
N ALA A 436 27.17 8.88 2.31
CA ALA A 436 28.52 8.49 1.92
C ALA A 436 28.82 7.05 2.31
N THR A 437 28.55 6.66 3.55
CA THR A 437 28.73 5.30 4.06
C THR A 437 27.93 4.27 3.25
N THR A 438 26.70 4.61 2.86
CA THR A 438 25.87 3.69 2.06
C THR A 438 26.41 3.54 0.64
N LEU A 439 26.86 4.62 0.00
CA LEU A 439 27.51 4.55 -1.33
C LEU A 439 28.83 3.77 -1.29
N GLU A 440 29.63 3.95 -0.24
CA GLU A 440 30.85 3.15 -0.02
C GLU A 440 30.52 1.66 0.14
N TYR A 441 29.46 1.34 0.89
CA TYR A 441 28.98 -0.02 1.04
C TYR A 441 28.62 -0.64 -0.31
N MET A 442 27.84 0.09 -1.14
CA MET A 442 27.46 -0.35 -2.49
C MET A 442 28.69 -0.63 -3.35
N TYR A 443 29.65 0.30 -3.37
CA TYR A 443 30.87 0.18 -4.15
C TYR A 443 31.76 -0.99 -3.69
N ASN A 444 32.02 -1.11 -2.38
CA ASN A 444 32.93 -2.11 -1.83
C ASN A 444 32.35 -3.54 -1.92
N HIS A 445 31.04 -3.71 -1.87
CA HIS A 445 30.37 -5.02 -1.98
C HIS A 445 29.91 -5.34 -3.39
N ASN A 446 30.15 -4.45 -4.36
CA ASN A 446 29.72 -4.59 -5.75
C ASN A 446 28.19 -4.82 -5.87
N ILE A 447 27.41 -4.08 -5.08
CA ILE A 447 25.95 -4.17 -5.03
C ILE A 447 25.36 -2.93 -5.69
N TYR A 448 24.56 -3.10 -6.74
CA TYR A 448 23.83 -2.05 -7.44
C TYR A 448 24.73 -0.87 -7.86
N VAL A 449 25.93 -1.18 -8.34
CA VAL A 449 26.99 -0.21 -8.69
C VAL A 449 26.64 0.68 -9.88
N GLU A 450 25.71 0.24 -10.73
CA GLU A 450 25.20 1.00 -11.86
C GLU A 450 24.42 2.26 -11.46
N ALA A 451 23.93 2.33 -10.22
CA ALA A 451 23.26 3.50 -9.68
C ALA A 451 24.22 4.52 -9.05
N LEU A 452 25.48 4.14 -8.84
CA LEU A 452 26.45 5.03 -8.22
C LEU A 452 26.74 6.24 -9.11
N PRO A 453 26.76 7.46 -8.55
CA PRO A 453 27.20 8.63 -9.29
C PRO A 453 28.63 8.47 -9.82
N SER A 454 28.88 8.85 -11.08
CA SER A 454 30.21 8.76 -11.69
C SER A 454 31.28 9.57 -10.94
N VAL A 455 30.88 10.68 -10.32
CA VAL A 455 31.78 11.47 -9.46
C VAL A 455 32.20 10.69 -8.22
N PHE A 456 31.28 9.91 -7.62
CA PHE A 456 31.57 9.09 -6.45
C PHE A 456 32.45 7.87 -6.81
N THR A 457 32.17 7.19 -7.93
CA THR A 457 33.05 6.11 -8.42
C THR A 457 34.46 6.61 -8.72
N THR A 458 34.57 7.79 -9.32
CA THR A 458 35.88 8.43 -9.54
C THR A 458 36.62 8.74 -8.23
N TYR A 459 35.90 9.26 -7.23
CA TYR A 459 36.41 9.47 -5.89
C TYR A 459 36.99 8.18 -5.29
N MET A 460 36.22 7.08 -5.31
CA MET A 460 36.65 5.79 -4.77
C MET A 460 37.88 5.21 -5.50
N GLU A 461 37.97 5.38 -6.82
CA GLU A 461 39.13 4.94 -7.59
C GLU A 461 40.37 5.77 -7.26
N LEU A 462 40.21 7.08 -7.05
CA LEU A 462 41.32 7.95 -6.63
C LEU A 462 41.81 7.62 -5.21
N GLU A 463 40.87 7.38 -4.28
CA GLU A 463 41.20 6.93 -2.93
C GLU A 463 42.03 5.62 -2.95
N LYS A 464 41.63 4.64 -3.77
CA LYS A 464 42.38 3.39 -3.97
C LYS A 464 43.76 3.62 -4.58
N ALA A 465 43.92 4.64 -5.42
CA ALA A 465 45.18 5.04 -6.02
C ALA A 465 46.07 5.85 -5.08
N GLY A 466 45.64 6.11 -3.83
CA GLY A 466 46.38 6.85 -2.82
C GLY A 466 46.21 8.37 -2.88
N TYR A 467 45.19 8.86 -3.56
CA TYR A 467 44.80 10.27 -3.58
C TYR A 467 43.68 10.50 -2.60
N HIS A 468 43.92 11.17 -1.50
CA HIS A 468 42.92 11.39 -0.47
C HIS A 468 42.24 12.74 -0.64
N SER A 469 40.90 12.76 -0.50
CA SER A 469 40.09 13.95 -0.41
C SER A 469 39.46 14.06 0.99
N ASP A 470 39.37 15.28 1.51
CA ASP A 470 38.80 15.51 2.85
C ASP A 470 37.34 15.10 2.99
N GLU A 471 36.60 15.14 1.89
CA GLU A 471 35.15 14.78 1.86
C GLU A 471 34.85 13.92 0.63
N PRO A 472 33.85 12.99 0.73
CA PRO A 472 33.39 12.20 -0.41
C PRO A 472 32.68 13.07 -1.46
N TRP A 473 32.85 12.71 -2.73
CA TRP A 473 32.28 13.47 -3.84
C TRP A 473 30.86 13.00 -4.17
N LEU A 474 29.88 13.72 -3.65
CA LEU A 474 28.45 13.44 -3.87
C LEU A 474 27.86 14.27 -5.01
N SER A 475 28.57 15.29 -5.49
CA SER A 475 28.15 16.18 -6.58
C SER A 475 29.35 16.62 -7.41
N ILE A 476 29.10 17.15 -8.62
CA ILE A 476 30.15 17.73 -9.46
C ILE A 476 30.86 18.87 -8.73
N GLU A 477 30.15 19.68 -7.95
CA GLU A 477 30.74 20.78 -7.19
C GLU A 477 31.72 20.29 -6.11
N SER A 478 31.34 19.23 -5.36
CA SER A 478 32.24 18.62 -4.37
C SER A 478 33.44 17.96 -5.04
N ALA A 479 33.25 17.35 -6.22
CA ALA A 479 34.36 16.79 -7.00
C ALA A 479 35.36 17.85 -7.48
N ILE A 480 34.89 18.99 -7.99
CA ILE A 480 35.73 20.10 -8.40
C ILE A 480 36.57 20.62 -7.20
N LYS A 481 35.93 20.82 -6.05
CA LYS A 481 36.63 21.25 -4.83
C LYS A 481 37.68 20.24 -4.41
N GLY A 482 37.34 18.95 -4.37
CA GLY A 482 38.26 17.88 -4.00
C GLY A 482 39.45 17.75 -4.94
N LEU A 483 39.23 17.87 -6.25
CA LEU A 483 40.33 17.87 -7.25
C LEU A 483 41.30 19.05 -7.05
N HIS A 484 40.79 20.25 -6.79
CA HIS A 484 41.66 21.41 -6.47
C HIS A 484 42.51 21.16 -5.22
N HIS A 485 41.99 20.55 -4.17
CA HIS A 485 42.75 20.18 -2.98
C HIS A 485 43.87 19.17 -3.29
N ILE A 486 43.58 18.15 -4.10
CA ILE A 486 44.55 17.13 -4.52
C ILE A 486 45.67 17.78 -5.38
N GLU A 487 45.33 18.68 -6.30
CA GLU A 487 46.33 19.42 -7.12
C GLU A 487 47.21 20.32 -6.27
N MET A 488 46.63 21.04 -5.30
CA MET A 488 47.40 21.88 -4.38
C MET A 488 48.34 21.05 -3.50
N ALA A 489 47.87 19.91 -2.97
CA ALA A 489 48.72 19.00 -2.18
C ALA A 489 49.92 18.47 -2.99
N LYS A 490 49.69 18.10 -4.26
CA LYS A 490 50.81 17.68 -5.16
C LYS A 490 51.76 18.82 -5.49
N ALA A 491 51.29 20.03 -5.67
CA ALA A 491 52.15 21.19 -5.91
C ALA A 491 53.05 21.49 -4.69
N ILE A 492 52.49 21.36 -3.48
CA ILE A 492 53.25 21.52 -2.23
C ILE A 492 54.29 20.42 -2.06
N ASP A 493 53.95 19.19 -2.38
CA ASP A 493 54.87 18.05 -2.29
C ASP A 493 56.00 18.16 -3.32
N ARG A 494 55.72 18.59 -4.57
CA ARG A 494 56.73 18.89 -5.58
C ARG A 494 57.68 20.01 -5.14
N SER A 495 57.14 21.09 -4.58
CA SER A 495 57.95 22.21 -4.07
C SER A 495 58.88 21.78 -2.90
N ARG A 496 58.43 20.86 -2.06
CA ARG A 496 59.27 20.27 -1.00
C ARG A 496 60.38 19.39 -1.58
N TYR A 497 60.12 18.60 -2.62
CA TYR A 497 61.11 17.78 -3.31
C TYR A 497 62.16 18.65 -4.03
N GLU A 498 61.77 19.74 -4.68
CA GLU A 498 62.67 20.67 -5.35
C GLU A 498 63.59 21.40 -4.33
N HIS A 499 63.04 21.80 -3.17
CA HIS A 499 63.86 22.40 -2.10
C HIS A 499 64.76 21.43 -1.37
N THR A 500 64.47 20.13 -1.35
CA THR A 500 65.35 19.11 -0.78
C THR A 500 66.44 18.67 -1.78
N SER A 501 66.20 18.75 -3.10
CA SER A 501 67.22 18.48 -4.12
C SER A 501 68.25 19.61 -4.23
N ASP A 502 67.83 20.88 -4.11
CA ASP A 502 68.78 22.03 -4.09
C ASP A 502 69.66 22.06 -2.81
N ALA A 503 69.18 21.53 -1.68
CA ALA A 503 69.93 21.42 -0.46
C ALA A 503 71.00 20.28 -0.50
N GLY A 504 70.82 19.30 -1.40
CA GLY A 504 71.76 18.17 -1.61
C GLY A 504 72.92 18.49 -2.55
N GLU A 505 72.71 19.41 -3.52
CA GLU A 505 73.80 19.80 -4.45
C GLU A 505 74.77 20.82 -3.89
N SER A 506 74.49 21.50 -2.77
CA SER A 506 75.39 22.48 -2.15
C SER A 506 76.42 21.88 -1.22
N GLN A 507 76.51 20.56 -1.04
CA GLN A 507 77.55 19.89 -0.18
C GLN A 507 78.55 19.02 -0.92
N VAL A 508 78.61 19.00 -2.25
CA VAL A 508 79.61 18.19 -3.02
C VAL A 508 80.64 19.05 -3.77
N GLN A 509 80.93 20.28 -3.33
CA GLN A 509 82.00 21.11 -3.95
C GLN A 509 83.11 21.54 -2.99
N TYR A 510 83.72 20.62 -2.20
CA TYR A 510 84.98 20.81 -1.55
C TYR A 510 85.68 19.46 -1.26
N SER A 511 86.46 18.92 -2.24
CA SER A 511 87.69 18.16 -2.05
C SER A 511 88.17 17.52 -3.36
N ASN A 512 88.77 18.32 -4.23
CA ASN A 512 89.74 17.76 -5.23
C ASN A 512 90.89 18.69 -5.33
N HIS A 513 91.87 18.40 -4.48
CA HIS A 513 93.29 18.73 -4.78
C HIS A 513 94.21 17.73 -4.10
N VAL A 514 95.23 17.28 -4.91
CA VAL A 514 96.44 16.56 -4.55
C VAL A 514 96.37 15.03 -4.76
N GLY A 515 97.21 14.64 -5.72
CA GLY A 515 97.76 13.29 -5.78
C GLY A 515 98.07 12.76 -7.17
N GLU A 516 99.09 13.31 -7.87
CA GLU A 516 99.75 12.64 -9.00
C GLU A 516 100.32 11.27 -8.60
N SER A 517 100.25 10.27 -9.41
CA SER A 517 101.44 9.66 -10.07
C SER A 517 101.21 8.20 -10.48
N THR A 518 101.63 7.97 -11.72
CA THR A 518 102.30 6.78 -12.26
C THR A 518 101.59 5.42 -12.35
N GLY A 519 101.57 4.96 -13.59
CA GLY A 519 102.02 3.60 -13.88
C GLY A 519 101.00 2.64 -14.48
N GLY A 520 101.18 2.46 -15.77
CA GLY A 520 101.55 1.25 -16.44
C GLY A 520 100.54 0.12 -16.61
N GLY A 521 100.34 -0.20 -17.87
CA GLY A 521 100.42 -1.59 -18.32
C GLY A 521 99.12 -2.35 -18.58
N ALA A 522 98.73 -2.42 -19.84
CA ALA A 522 98.61 -3.59 -20.72
C ALA A 522 97.63 -4.74 -20.39
N HIS A 523 96.91 -5.06 -21.45
CA HIS A 523 96.36 -6.37 -21.89
C HIS A 523 95.20 -7.05 -21.05
N ALA A 524 94.11 -7.24 -21.58
CA ALA A 524 93.51 -8.16 -22.54
C ALA A 524 92.02 -7.88 -22.67
#